data_d50a90ae8a035446ccc5adb758bd0a21
#
_entry.id   d50a90ae8a035446ccc5adb758bd0a21
#
_cell.length_a   1.000
_cell.length_b   1.000
_cell.length_c   1.000
_cell.angle_alpha   90.00
_cell.angle_beta   90.00
_cell.angle_gamma   90.00
#
_symmetry.space_group_name_H-M   'P 1'
#
loop_
_entity.id
_entity.type
_entity.pdbx_description
1 polymer ?
#
loop_
_entity_poly.entity_id
_entity_poly.type
_entity_poly.pdbx_seq_one_letter_code
_entity_poly.pdbx_strand_id
1 'polypeptide(L)'
;MLQTPPQMWQIDLFNYAQVVSVLALTLLSGVLSYRVAAAFTLSYGIDRNGLYINWLGNRAVIPLNQITSVDFGIQSTKVPWHPLQGVGYYWGQSQLDTERTLHMFATKPATRSLVIYTYDAAYVISPADQDSFVQELEQRRKLGATQPLIPVVEASRIFLYAFWNDQIVRRLLITAILINLAIMAVLAWRYPGLEELIPMRFNAVGQVAEPRPRHQVLFLPLASFAITLLNIVVGLIFYRQQQIGARLLQGASIIAQILFSIAIITIIR
;
A
#
# COMPACT_ATOMS: atom_id res chain seq x y z
N MET A 1 26.05 6.24 -14.11
CA MET A 1 25.98 7.14 -12.94
C MET A 1 26.65 6.58 -11.68
N LEU A 2 26.42 5.33 -11.29
CA LEU A 2 26.97 4.80 -10.03
C LEU A 2 28.50 4.57 -10.02
N GLN A 3 29.16 4.57 -11.17
CA GLN A 3 30.62 4.36 -11.29
C GLN A 3 31.42 5.67 -11.35
N THR A 4 30.76 6.81 -11.49
CA THR A 4 31.42 8.13 -11.52
C THR A 4 31.36 8.78 -10.14
N PRO A 5 32.42 9.50 -9.71
CA PRO A 5 32.41 10.19 -8.45
C PRO A 5 31.28 11.25 -8.41
N PRO A 6 30.67 11.52 -7.24
CA PRO A 6 29.51 12.40 -7.12
C PRO A 6 29.69 13.82 -7.66
N GLN A 7 30.94 14.29 -7.74
CA GLN A 7 31.31 15.59 -8.29
C GLN A 7 31.06 15.69 -9.82
N MET A 8 31.09 14.54 -10.52
CA MET A 8 30.90 14.45 -11.96
C MET A 8 29.47 14.08 -12.37
N TRP A 9 28.54 13.96 -11.42
CA TRP A 9 27.15 13.63 -11.75
C TRP A 9 26.48 14.78 -12.48
N GLN A 10 26.00 14.48 -13.68
CA GLN A 10 25.14 15.38 -14.43
C GLN A 10 23.72 15.27 -13.84
N ILE A 11 23.36 16.24 -13.01
CA ILE A 11 22.05 16.32 -12.39
C ILE A 11 21.31 17.45 -13.09
N ASP A 12 20.28 17.07 -13.83
CA ASP A 12 19.35 17.97 -14.48
C ASP A 12 17.93 17.43 -14.38
N LEU A 13 16.95 18.19 -14.83
CA LEU A 13 15.54 17.82 -14.76
C LEU A 13 15.23 16.57 -15.59
N PHE A 14 15.95 16.36 -16.69
CA PHE A 14 15.74 15.18 -17.55
C PHE A 14 16.20 13.90 -16.85
N ASN A 15 17.41 13.88 -16.29
CA ASN A 15 17.94 12.75 -15.53
C ASN A 15 17.07 12.48 -14.28
N TYR A 16 16.57 13.52 -13.62
CA TYR A 16 15.61 13.38 -12.51
C TYR A 16 14.33 12.69 -12.97
N ALA A 17 13.73 13.15 -14.07
CA ALA A 17 12.51 12.55 -14.62
C ALA A 17 12.71 11.07 -15.00
N GLN A 18 13.87 10.72 -15.56
CA GLN A 18 14.24 9.33 -15.84
C GLN A 18 14.28 8.47 -14.57
N VAL A 19 14.96 8.94 -13.52
CA VAL A 19 15.04 8.21 -12.24
C VAL A 19 13.65 8.01 -11.62
N VAL A 20 12.82 9.06 -11.59
CA VAL A 20 11.45 8.98 -11.08
C VAL A 20 10.62 7.99 -11.91
N SER A 21 10.75 8.02 -13.23
CA SER A 21 10.06 7.09 -14.12
C SER A 21 10.47 5.64 -13.89
N VAL A 22 11.75 5.37 -13.74
CA VAL A 22 12.27 4.02 -13.43
C VAL A 22 11.74 3.52 -12.08
N LEU A 23 11.76 4.38 -11.06
CA LEU A 23 11.21 4.03 -9.75
C LEU A 23 9.70 3.74 -9.82
N ALA A 24 8.93 4.59 -10.52
CA ALA A 24 7.50 4.39 -10.72
C ALA A 24 7.19 3.08 -11.45
N LEU A 25 7.92 2.78 -12.53
CA LEU A 25 7.76 1.53 -13.28
C LEU A 25 8.15 0.30 -12.45
N THR A 26 9.20 0.41 -11.63
CA THR A 26 9.63 -0.68 -10.74
C THR A 26 8.55 -0.95 -9.68
N LEU A 27 7.99 0.09 -9.06
CA LEU A 27 6.89 -0.05 -8.11
C LEU A 27 5.63 -0.65 -8.77
N LEU A 28 5.27 -0.16 -9.96
CA LEU A 28 4.15 -0.69 -10.73
C LEU A 28 4.36 -2.17 -11.06
N SER A 29 5.56 -2.54 -11.54
CA SER A 29 5.92 -3.93 -11.82
C SER A 29 5.82 -4.80 -10.57
N GLY A 30 6.30 -4.33 -9.41
CA GLY A 30 6.16 -5.02 -8.13
C GLY A 30 4.70 -5.26 -7.72
N VAL A 31 3.84 -4.24 -7.86
CA VAL A 31 2.41 -4.36 -7.59
C VAL A 31 1.73 -5.35 -8.53
N LEU A 32 2.05 -5.29 -9.83
CA LEU A 32 1.49 -6.22 -10.81
C LEU A 32 1.95 -7.66 -10.55
N SER A 33 3.22 -7.87 -10.26
CA SER A 33 3.77 -9.19 -9.91
C SER A 33 3.10 -9.77 -8.66
N TYR A 34 2.90 -8.94 -7.62
CA TYR A 34 2.15 -9.34 -6.44
C TYR A 34 0.73 -9.79 -6.78
N ARG A 35 0.02 -9.03 -7.64
CA ARG A 35 -1.35 -9.37 -8.06
C ARG A 35 -1.42 -10.67 -8.84
N VAL A 36 -0.49 -10.87 -9.76
CA VAL A 36 -0.38 -12.10 -10.54
C VAL A 36 -0.15 -13.29 -9.60
N ALA A 37 0.81 -13.18 -8.68
CA ALA A 37 1.08 -14.22 -7.70
C ALA A 37 -0.12 -14.51 -6.80
N ALA A 38 -0.85 -13.46 -6.37
CA ALA A 38 -2.08 -13.62 -5.59
C ALA A 38 -3.19 -14.32 -6.35
N ALA A 39 -3.39 -14.00 -7.64
CA ALA A 39 -4.37 -14.66 -8.49
C ALA A 39 -4.05 -16.14 -8.71
N PHE A 40 -2.78 -16.48 -8.94
CA PHE A 40 -2.34 -17.87 -9.16
C PHE A 40 -2.37 -18.72 -7.88
N THR A 41 -2.18 -18.12 -6.72
CA THR A 41 -2.20 -18.84 -5.43
C THR A 41 -3.58 -18.87 -4.78
N LEU A 42 -4.58 -18.16 -5.36
CA LEU A 42 -5.94 -18.14 -4.86
C LEU A 42 -6.59 -19.53 -5.05
N SER A 43 -6.98 -20.13 -3.94
CA SER A 43 -7.63 -21.43 -3.93
C SER A 43 -8.74 -21.48 -2.91
N TYR A 44 -9.77 -22.28 -3.22
CA TYR A 44 -10.94 -22.48 -2.37
C TYR A 44 -11.01 -23.95 -1.96
N GLY A 45 -11.11 -24.20 -0.68
CA GLY A 45 -11.27 -25.54 -0.13
C GLY A 45 -12.50 -25.60 0.78
N ILE A 46 -13.24 -26.68 0.72
CA ILE A 46 -14.38 -26.94 1.60
C ILE A 46 -14.10 -28.22 2.37
N ASP A 47 -14.21 -28.16 3.68
CA ASP A 47 -14.26 -29.35 4.52
C ASP A 47 -15.59 -29.42 5.27
N ARG A 48 -15.71 -30.34 6.22
CA ARG A 48 -16.93 -30.54 7.02
C ARG A 48 -17.22 -29.37 7.97
N ASN A 49 -16.23 -28.59 8.32
CA ASN A 49 -16.32 -27.54 9.35
C ASN A 49 -16.38 -26.14 8.76
N GLY A 50 -15.71 -25.90 7.60
CA GLY A 50 -15.58 -24.56 7.04
C GLY A 50 -15.23 -24.51 5.56
N LEU A 51 -15.41 -23.33 5.02
CA LEU A 51 -14.88 -22.92 3.72
C LEU A 51 -13.58 -22.15 3.97
N TYR A 52 -12.55 -22.51 3.23
CA TYR A 52 -11.22 -21.95 3.31
C TYR A 52 -10.87 -21.25 2.02
N ILE A 53 -10.46 -20.01 2.13
CA ILE A 53 -9.94 -19.20 1.02
C ILE A 53 -8.46 -18.96 1.29
N ASN A 54 -7.58 -19.51 0.46
CA ASN A 54 -6.13 -19.36 0.61
C ASN A 54 -5.58 -18.47 -0.50
N TRP A 55 -4.67 -17.55 -0.16
CA TRP A 55 -3.94 -16.71 -1.12
C TRP A 55 -2.61 -16.24 -0.52
N LEU A 56 -1.52 -16.35 -1.27
CA LEU A 56 -0.18 -15.90 -0.87
C LEU A 56 0.22 -16.26 0.58
N GLY A 57 -0.12 -17.47 1.02
CA GLY A 57 0.14 -17.93 2.39
C GLY A 57 -0.81 -17.36 3.45
N ASN A 58 -1.80 -16.57 3.07
CA ASN A 58 -2.88 -16.16 3.95
C ASN A 58 -4.07 -17.09 3.82
N ARG A 59 -4.92 -17.12 4.84
CA ARG A 59 -6.10 -17.98 4.88
C ARG A 59 -7.29 -17.26 5.50
N ALA A 60 -8.43 -17.29 4.84
CA ALA A 60 -9.71 -16.94 5.45
C ALA A 60 -10.50 -18.21 5.73
N VAL A 61 -11.07 -18.30 6.93
CA VAL A 61 -11.89 -19.43 7.39
C VAL A 61 -13.31 -18.93 7.61
N ILE A 62 -14.27 -19.52 6.90
CA ILE A 62 -15.69 -19.22 7.00
C ILE A 62 -16.38 -20.49 7.53
N PRO A 63 -16.86 -20.50 8.79
CA PRO A 63 -17.56 -21.66 9.33
C PRO A 63 -18.84 -21.95 8.56
N LEU A 64 -19.08 -23.22 8.21
CA LEU A 64 -20.27 -23.61 7.43
C LEU A 64 -21.59 -23.30 8.16
N ASN A 65 -21.60 -23.35 9.48
CA ASN A 65 -22.77 -23.04 10.30
C ASN A 65 -23.16 -21.55 10.31
N GLN A 66 -22.27 -20.66 9.85
CA GLN A 66 -22.53 -19.22 9.74
C GLN A 66 -23.00 -18.81 8.35
N ILE A 67 -22.92 -19.69 7.35
CA ILE A 67 -23.39 -19.40 6.00
C ILE A 67 -24.90 -19.38 6.00
N THR A 68 -25.49 -18.25 5.65
CA THR A 68 -26.96 -18.05 5.56
C THR A 68 -27.48 -18.36 4.18
N SER A 69 -26.89 -17.80 3.12
CA SER A 69 -27.25 -18.04 1.73
C SER A 69 -26.05 -17.98 0.80
N VAL A 70 -26.21 -18.49 -0.41
CA VAL A 70 -25.25 -18.42 -1.51
C VAL A 70 -25.99 -17.93 -2.75
N ASP A 71 -25.51 -16.85 -3.35
CA ASP A 71 -26.12 -16.24 -4.53
C ASP A 71 -25.10 -16.13 -5.68
N PHE A 72 -25.64 -16.12 -6.92
CA PHE A 72 -24.85 -15.90 -8.12
C PHE A 72 -24.87 -14.41 -8.48
N GLY A 73 -23.73 -13.75 -8.28
CA GLY A 73 -23.51 -12.37 -8.66
C GLY A 73 -24.18 -11.34 -7.73
N ILE A 74 -23.55 -10.20 -7.61
CA ILE A 74 -24.13 -9.02 -6.96
C ILE A 74 -24.31 -7.95 -8.03
N GLN A 75 -25.56 -7.49 -8.26
CA GLN A 75 -25.87 -6.49 -9.27
C GLN A 75 -25.59 -5.05 -8.84
N SER A 76 -25.47 -4.78 -7.55
CA SER A 76 -25.32 -3.42 -7.01
C SER A 76 -24.30 -3.37 -5.88
N THR A 77 -23.03 -3.33 -6.24
CA THR A 77 -22.04 -2.93 -5.26
C THR A 77 -21.46 -1.60 -5.67
N LYS A 78 -21.66 -0.58 -4.84
CA LYS A 78 -20.77 0.58 -4.79
C LYS A 78 -19.43 0.11 -4.21
N VAL A 79 -18.78 -0.85 -4.90
CA VAL A 79 -17.39 -1.17 -4.60
C VAL A 79 -16.61 0.10 -4.93
N PRO A 80 -15.94 0.72 -3.96
CA PRO A 80 -15.14 1.90 -4.26
C PRO A 80 -14.13 1.50 -5.34
N TRP A 81 -14.22 2.16 -6.49
CA TRP A 81 -13.36 1.85 -7.62
C TRP A 81 -11.92 2.12 -7.25
N HIS A 82 -11.13 1.07 -7.19
CA HIS A 82 -9.69 1.18 -7.04
C HIS A 82 -9.06 0.96 -8.41
N PRO A 83 -8.25 1.89 -8.94
CA PRO A 83 -7.69 1.78 -10.29
C PRO A 83 -6.84 0.52 -10.50
N LEU A 84 -6.38 -0.10 -9.42
CA LEU A 84 -5.66 -1.37 -9.43
C LEU A 84 -6.55 -2.60 -9.20
N GLN A 85 -7.85 -2.43 -8.98
CA GLN A 85 -8.83 -3.52 -8.96
C GLN A 85 -9.41 -3.64 -10.36
N GLY A 86 -9.25 -4.72 -11.03
CA GLY A 86 -10.01 -4.82 -12.27
C GLY A 86 -9.50 -5.73 -13.34
N VAL A 87 -8.30 -6.25 -13.29
CA VAL A 87 -7.84 -7.22 -14.28
C VAL A 87 -7.35 -8.48 -13.58
N GLY A 88 -8.22 -9.53 -13.59
CA GLY A 88 -7.83 -10.88 -13.19
C GLY A 88 -7.68 -11.16 -11.69
N TYR A 89 -7.75 -10.14 -10.81
CA TYR A 89 -7.72 -10.32 -9.36
C TYR A 89 -8.47 -9.22 -8.64
N TYR A 90 -9.60 -9.59 -8.07
CA TYR A 90 -10.50 -8.71 -7.33
C TYR A 90 -10.35 -9.00 -5.85
N TRP A 91 -9.83 -8.04 -5.11
CA TRP A 91 -9.53 -8.18 -3.72
C TRP A 91 -9.81 -6.87 -2.97
N GLY A 92 -10.35 -6.96 -1.79
CA GLY A 92 -10.64 -5.79 -0.95
C GLY A 92 -11.84 -5.99 -0.06
N GLN A 93 -12.15 -4.93 0.66
CA GLN A 93 -13.34 -4.82 1.51
C GLN A 93 -14.19 -3.65 1.03
N SER A 94 -15.51 -3.83 1.02
CA SER A 94 -16.50 -2.80 0.75
C SER A 94 -17.65 -2.95 1.75
N GLN A 95 -18.43 -1.93 1.95
CA GLN A 95 -19.72 -2.07 2.66
C GLN A 95 -20.77 -2.52 1.65
N LEU A 96 -21.44 -3.62 1.96
CA LEU A 96 -22.58 -4.13 1.19
C LEU A 96 -23.85 -3.40 1.60
N ASP A 97 -24.09 -3.32 2.91
CA ASP A 97 -25.21 -2.68 3.59
C ASP A 97 -24.71 -1.92 4.81
N THR A 98 -25.62 -1.31 5.57
CA THR A 98 -25.31 -0.58 6.81
C THR A 98 -24.62 -1.49 7.86
N GLU A 99 -24.84 -2.80 7.80
CA GLU A 99 -24.40 -3.76 8.82
C GLU A 99 -23.40 -4.82 8.31
N ARG A 100 -23.32 -5.06 6.98
CA ARG A 100 -22.50 -6.15 6.43
C ARG A 100 -21.29 -5.65 5.64
N THR A 101 -20.14 -6.24 5.93
CA THR A 101 -18.91 -6.02 5.16
C THR A 101 -18.80 -7.02 4.02
N LEU A 102 -18.53 -6.55 2.81
CA LEU A 102 -18.24 -7.37 1.64
C LEU A 102 -16.73 -7.60 1.53
N HIS A 103 -16.33 -8.85 1.55
CA HIS A 103 -14.94 -9.27 1.30
C HIS A 103 -14.82 -9.88 -0.10
N MET A 104 -13.90 -9.38 -0.91
CA MET A 104 -13.68 -9.88 -2.26
C MET A 104 -12.41 -10.71 -2.32
N PHE A 105 -12.51 -11.94 -2.82
CA PHE A 105 -11.43 -12.89 -3.07
C PHE A 105 -11.71 -13.63 -4.37
N ALA A 106 -11.66 -12.93 -5.51
CA ALA A 106 -12.11 -13.46 -6.77
C ALA A 106 -11.17 -13.11 -7.93
N THR A 107 -11.11 -13.96 -8.94
CA THR A 107 -10.44 -13.69 -10.21
C THR A 107 -11.43 -13.19 -11.29
N LYS A 108 -12.74 -13.25 -11.00
CA LYS A 108 -13.83 -12.75 -11.85
C LYS A 108 -14.52 -11.57 -11.16
N PRO A 109 -15.18 -10.66 -11.90
CA PRO A 109 -15.95 -9.57 -11.31
C PRO A 109 -17.11 -10.11 -10.43
N ALA A 110 -17.54 -9.34 -9.44
CA ALA A 110 -18.57 -9.73 -8.48
C ALA A 110 -19.91 -10.14 -9.15
N THR A 111 -20.22 -9.57 -10.32
CA THR A 111 -21.40 -9.94 -11.13
C THR A 111 -21.34 -11.34 -11.75
N ARG A 112 -20.16 -11.96 -11.80
CA ARG A 112 -19.91 -13.30 -12.36
C ARG A 112 -19.28 -14.25 -11.34
N SER A 113 -19.41 -13.96 -10.07
CA SER A 113 -18.80 -14.69 -8.97
C SER A 113 -19.88 -15.18 -8.01
N LEU A 114 -19.56 -16.18 -7.19
CA LEU A 114 -20.42 -16.60 -6.10
C LEU A 114 -20.28 -15.63 -4.92
N VAL A 115 -21.41 -15.37 -4.27
CA VAL A 115 -21.48 -14.57 -3.06
C VAL A 115 -21.99 -15.41 -1.93
N ILE A 116 -21.17 -15.58 -0.90
CA ILE A 116 -21.49 -16.35 0.28
C ILE A 116 -21.81 -15.37 1.39
N TYR A 117 -23.06 -15.39 1.83
CA TYR A 117 -23.52 -14.54 2.92
C TYR A 117 -23.39 -15.25 4.25
N THR A 118 -22.89 -14.52 5.22
CA THR A 118 -22.91 -14.87 6.65
C THR A 118 -23.72 -13.84 7.43
N TYR A 119 -23.85 -14.01 8.74
CA TYR A 119 -24.58 -13.04 9.59
C TYR A 119 -23.95 -11.64 9.51
N ASP A 120 -22.61 -11.54 9.55
CA ASP A 120 -21.89 -10.27 9.71
C ASP A 120 -21.19 -9.82 8.41
N ALA A 121 -21.02 -10.69 7.42
CA ALA A 121 -20.24 -10.41 6.23
C ALA A 121 -20.75 -11.15 4.99
N ALA A 122 -20.29 -10.71 3.82
CA ALA A 122 -20.46 -11.42 2.56
C ALA A 122 -19.07 -11.64 1.91
N TYR A 123 -18.88 -12.79 1.30
CA TYR A 123 -17.61 -13.19 0.68
C TYR A 123 -17.83 -13.48 -0.79
N VAL A 124 -17.12 -12.77 -1.66
CA VAL A 124 -17.16 -12.99 -3.11
C VAL A 124 -16.03 -13.92 -3.50
N ILE A 125 -16.35 -15.05 -4.09
CA ILE A 125 -15.39 -16.05 -4.57
C ILE A 125 -15.70 -16.44 -6.01
N SER A 126 -14.70 -16.92 -6.74
CA SER A 126 -14.86 -17.31 -8.16
C SER A 126 -14.25 -18.71 -8.42
N PRO A 127 -14.83 -19.78 -7.88
CA PRO A 127 -14.39 -21.13 -8.20
C PRO A 127 -14.52 -21.40 -9.70
N ALA A 128 -13.74 -22.36 -10.22
CA ALA A 128 -13.72 -22.70 -11.64
C ALA A 128 -15.09 -23.22 -12.09
N ASP A 129 -15.66 -24.16 -11.33
CA ASP A 129 -17.00 -24.69 -11.47
C ASP A 129 -17.86 -24.26 -10.29
N GLN A 130 -18.76 -23.30 -10.54
CA GLN A 130 -19.59 -22.70 -9.50
C GLN A 130 -20.72 -23.63 -9.07
N ASP A 131 -21.31 -24.38 -10.00
CA ASP A 131 -22.44 -25.24 -9.70
C ASP A 131 -22.01 -26.43 -8.84
N SER A 132 -20.94 -27.12 -9.23
CA SER A 132 -20.37 -28.21 -8.45
C SER A 132 -19.91 -27.75 -7.07
N PHE A 133 -19.38 -26.54 -6.99
CA PHE A 133 -18.92 -25.95 -5.71
C PHE A 133 -20.09 -25.69 -4.76
N VAL A 134 -21.22 -25.16 -5.27
CA VAL A 134 -22.42 -24.92 -4.46
C VAL A 134 -23.01 -26.24 -3.99
N GLN A 135 -23.10 -27.25 -4.88
CA GLN A 135 -23.60 -28.59 -4.50
C GLN A 135 -22.74 -29.20 -3.38
N GLU A 136 -21.42 -29.16 -3.52
CA GLU A 136 -20.50 -29.68 -2.48
C GLU A 136 -20.66 -28.91 -1.17
N LEU A 137 -20.78 -27.59 -1.22
CA LEU A 137 -21.00 -26.75 -0.05
C LEU A 137 -22.29 -27.12 0.69
N GLU A 138 -23.40 -27.30 -0.05
CA GLU A 138 -24.69 -27.69 0.51
C GLU A 138 -24.67 -29.10 1.09
N GLN A 139 -24.01 -30.05 0.43
CA GLN A 139 -23.87 -31.42 0.94
C GLN A 139 -23.13 -31.42 2.27
N ARG A 140 -22.00 -30.71 2.36
CA ARG A 140 -21.20 -30.64 3.59
C ARG A 140 -21.93 -29.91 4.72
N ARG A 141 -22.69 -28.87 4.38
CA ARG A 141 -23.53 -28.14 5.32
C ARG A 141 -24.63 -29.04 5.93
N LYS A 142 -25.25 -29.93 5.13
CA LYS A 142 -26.24 -30.91 5.62
C LYS A 142 -25.64 -31.94 6.56
N LEU A 143 -24.36 -32.30 6.41
CA LEU A 143 -23.68 -33.23 7.31
C LEU A 143 -23.38 -32.65 8.72
N GLY A 144 -23.46 -31.34 8.86
CA GLY A 144 -23.18 -30.62 10.09
C GLY A 144 -21.70 -30.56 10.45
N ALA A 145 -21.32 -29.49 11.14
CA ALA A 145 -19.95 -29.29 11.60
C ALA A 145 -19.62 -30.23 12.76
N THR A 146 -18.39 -30.81 12.74
CA THR A 146 -17.88 -31.65 13.82
C THR A 146 -17.12 -30.86 14.89
N GLN A 147 -16.62 -29.65 14.52
CA GLN A 147 -15.92 -28.75 15.43
C GLN A 147 -16.41 -27.32 15.23
N PRO A 148 -16.62 -26.54 16.31
CA PRO A 148 -16.89 -25.14 16.19
C PRO A 148 -15.64 -24.41 15.69
N LEU A 149 -15.72 -23.78 14.52
CA LEU A 149 -14.71 -22.88 14.01
C LEU A 149 -15.07 -21.45 14.36
N ILE A 150 -14.08 -20.64 14.64
CA ILE A 150 -14.24 -19.19 14.79
C ILE A 150 -13.96 -18.59 13.40
N PRO A 151 -14.81 -17.68 12.88
CA PRO A 151 -14.53 -16.98 11.65
C PRO A 151 -13.25 -16.16 11.86
N VAL A 152 -12.22 -16.51 11.16
CA VAL A 152 -10.93 -15.84 11.24
C VAL A 152 -10.48 -15.56 9.82
N VAL A 153 -10.25 -14.32 9.52
CA VAL A 153 -9.37 -13.96 8.41
C VAL A 153 -7.97 -13.93 9.01
N GLU A 154 -7.29 -15.07 8.93
CA GLU A 154 -5.87 -15.18 9.32
C GLU A 154 -5.02 -14.43 8.30
N ALA A 155 -5.09 -13.14 8.34
CA ALA A 155 -4.06 -12.33 7.74
C ALA A 155 -2.94 -12.24 8.77
N SER A 156 -1.88 -13.00 8.60
CA SER A 156 -0.66 -12.90 9.42
C SER A 156 -0.05 -11.48 9.40
N ARG A 157 -0.66 -10.57 8.65
CA ARG A 157 -0.24 -9.18 8.43
C ARG A 157 -1.39 -8.18 8.51
N ILE A 158 -2.43 -8.43 9.32
CA ILE A 158 -3.60 -7.52 9.48
C ILE A 158 -3.17 -6.09 9.81
N PHE A 159 -2.13 -5.90 10.62
CA PHE A 159 -1.67 -4.57 10.99
C PHE A 159 -1.04 -3.79 9.83
N LEU A 160 -0.33 -4.47 8.93
CA LEU A 160 0.20 -3.86 7.70
C LEU A 160 -0.93 -3.37 6.81
N TYR A 161 -2.00 -4.15 6.76
CA TYR A 161 -3.16 -3.86 5.95
C TYR A 161 -3.96 -2.68 6.49
N ALA A 162 -4.25 -2.68 7.79
CA ALA A 162 -4.97 -1.61 8.47
C ALA A 162 -4.22 -0.26 8.36
N PHE A 163 -2.89 -0.26 8.47
CA PHE A 163 -2.07 0.92 8.28
C PHE A 163 -2.24 1.55 6.90
N TRP A 164 -2.19 0.74 5.83
CA TRP A 164 -2.32 1.23 4.46
C TRP A 164 -3.75 1.63 4.08
N ASN A 165 -4.76 1.04 4.73
CA ASN A 165 -6.17 1.38 4.56
C ASN A 165 -6.59 2.63 5.33
N ASP A 166 -5.80 3.07 6.31
CA ASP A 166 -6.07 4.31 7.03
C ASP A 166 -5.92 5.50 6.07
N GLN A 167 -7.05 6.18 5.80
CA GLN A 167 -7.09 7.33 4.89
C GLN A 167 -6.20 8.48 5.35
N ILE A 168 -6.07 8.67 6.68
CA ILE A 168 -5.24 9.74 7.26
C ILE A 168 -3.77 9.41 6.99
N VAL A 169 -3.32 8.22 7.36
CA VAL A 169 -1.94 7.75 7.10
C VAL A 169 -1.59 7.88 5.62
N ARG A 170 -2.47 7.37 4.75
CA ARG A 170 -2.25 7.41 3.30
C ARG A 170 -2.14 8.83 2.75
N ARG A 171 -3.01 9.76 3.19
CA ARG A 171 -2.95 11.16 2.77
C ARG A 171 -1.67 11.83 3.24
N LEU A 172 -1.29 11.63 4.50
CA LEU A 172 -0.06 12.19 5.06
C LEU A 172 1.18 11.68 4.32
N LEU A 173 1.25 10.37 4.03
CA LEU A 173 2.35 9.77 3.29
C LEU A 173 2.43 10.29 1.85
N ILE A 174 1.32 10.33 1.13
CA ILE A 174 1.28 10.87 -0.23
C ILE A 174 1.77 12.32 -0.22
N THR A 175 1.30 13.13 0.73
CA THR A 175 1.71 14.53 0.85
C THR A 175 3.22 14.65 1.13
N ALA A 176 3.77 13.86 2.06
CA ALA A 176 5.20 13.86 2.36
C ALA A 176 6.06 13.48 1.13
N ILE A 177 5.64 12.45 0.40
CA ILE A 177 6.33 12.00 -0.83
C ILE A 177 6.24 13.08 -1.92
N LEU A 178 5.07 13.70 -2.12
CA LEU A 178 4.91 14.76 -3.11
C LEU A 178 5.78 15.98 -2.81
N ILE A 179 5.89 16.39 -1.53
CA ILE A 179 6.79 17.49 -1.13
C ILE A 179 8.24 17.10 -1.43
N ASN A 180 8.66 15.87 -1.12
CA ASN A 180 10.02 15.41 -1.41
C ASN A 180 10.32 15.40 -2.91
N LEU A 181 9.41 14.86 -3.72
CA LEU A 181 9.54 14.85 -5.18
C LEU A 181 9.59 16.27 -5.76
N ALA A 182 8.75 17.17 -5.24
CA ALA A 182 8.72 18.56 -5.70
C ALA A 182 10.04 19.29 -5.40
N ILE A 183 10.58 19.15 -4.19
CA ILE A 183 11.85 19.80 -3.84
C ILE A 183 13.03 19.20 -4.60
N MET A 184 13.01 17.87 -4.86
CA MET A 184 14.00 17.22 -5.71
C MET A 184 13.92 17.72 -7.16
N ALA A 185 12.73 17.97 -7.69
CA ALA A 185 12.54 18.54 -9.03
C ALA A 185 13.09 19.97 -9.11
N VAL A 186 12.78 20.80 -8.10
CA VAL A 186 13.31 22.18 -8.02
C VAL A 186 14.85 22.15 -7.94
N LEU A 187 15.39 21.26 -7.12
CA LEU A 187 16.83 21.10 -7.02
C LEU A 187 17.45 20.63 -8.34
N ALA A 188 16.88 19.64 -9.01
CA ALA A 188 17.38 19.15 -10.30
C ALA A 188 17.32 20.23 -11.38
N TRP A 189 16.30 21.10 -11.34
CA TRP A 189 16.18 22.23 -12.26
C TRP A 189 17.26 23.29 -12.01
N ARG A 190 17.54 23.61 -10.75
CA ARG A 190 18.53 24.64 -10.35
C ARG A 190 19.96 24.14 -10.40
N TYR A 191 20.19 22.84 -10.24
CA TYR A 191 21.51 22.23 -10.05
C TYR A 191 22.55 22.58 -11.13
N PRO A 192 22.20 22.60 -12.45
CA PRO A 192 23.18 22.97 -13.48
C PRO A 192 23.72 24.40 -13.36
N GLY A 193 22.93 25.31 -12.79
CA GLY A 193 23.30 26.72 -12.58
C GLY A 193 23.99 26.99 -11.24
N LEU A 194 24.16 25.99 -10.37
CA LEU A 194 24.84 26.19 -9.10
C LEU A 194 26.35 26.22 -9.27
N GLU A 195 27.00 27.08 -8.51
CA GLU A 195 28.48 27.12 -8.38
C GLU A 195 28.98 25.78 -7.85
N GLU A 196 30.26 25.46 -8.12
CA GLU A 196 30.87 24.21 -7.65
C GLU A 196 30.97 24.16 -6.12
N LEU A 197 31.11 25.32 -5.48
CA LEU A 197 31.16 25.49 -4.03
C LEU A 197 29.96 26.35 -3.59
N ILE A 198 29.10 25.81 -2.72
CA ILE A 198 27.91 26.50 -2.21
C ILE A 198 27.98 26.70 -0.69
N PRO A 199 27.35 27.75 -0.16
CA PRO A 199 27.32 28.03 1.28
C PRO A 199 26.35 27.10 1.99
N MET A 200 26.88 26.04 2.63
CA MET A 200 26.02 25.06 3.35
C MET A 200 26.09 25.20 4.87
N ARG A 201 27.08 25.90 5.37
CA ARG A 201 27.23 26.17 6.82
C ARG A 201 27.30 27.67 7.06
N PHE A 202 26.52 28.12 8.02
CA PHE A 202 26.53 29.50 8.51
C PHE A 202 26.99 29.53 9.97
N ASN A 203 27.76 30.56 10.33
CA ASN A 203 28.15 30.79 11.72
C ASN A 203 26.97 31.42 12.50
N ALA A 204 27.15 31.63 13.81
CA ALA A 204 26.11 32.22 14.66
C ALA A 204 25.71 33.66 14.26
N VAL A 205 26.49 34.32 13.42
CA VAL A 205 26.27 35.68 12.91
C VAL A 205 25.67 35.66 11.51
N GLY A 206 25.36 34.47 10.96
CA GLY A 206 24.77 34.31 9.61
C GLY A 206 25.77 34.43 8.46
N GLN A 207 27.06 34.44 8.71
CA GLN A 207 28.09 34.44 7.67
C GLN A 207 28.46 33.03 7.26
N VAL A 208 28.81 32.82 5.99
CA VAL A 208 29.25 31.53 5.44
C VAL A 208 30.51 31.08 6.17
N ALA A 209 30.39 29.98 6.93
CA ALA A 209 31.53 29.44 7.69
C ALA A 209 32.44 28.60 6.79
N GLU A 210 31.88 27.72 5.94
CA GLU A 210 32.64 26.88 5.02
C GLU A 210 31.84 26.65 3.75
N PRO A 211 32.36 26.96 2.55
CA PRO A 211 31.75 26.53 1.29
C PRO A 211 31.96 25.03 1.12
N ARG A 212 30.94 24.37 0.62
CA ARG A 212 30.92 22.91 0.38
C ARG A 212 30.61 22.58 -1.07
N PRO A 213 31.13 21.43 -1.59
CA PRO A 213 30.84 21.01 -2.95
C PRO A 213 29.30 20.85 -3.19
N ARG A 214 28.81 21.39 -4.31
CA ARG A 214 27.36 21.45 -4.65
C ARG A 214 26.65 20.11 -4.54
N HIS A 215 27.32 18.97 -4.80
CA HIS A 215 26.67 17.64 -4.71
C HIS A 215 26.20 17.30 -3.29
N GLN A 216 26.76 17.96 -2.26
CA GLN A 216 26.34 17.70 -0.87
C GLN A 216 24.92 18.21 -0.59
N VAL A 217 24.37 19.14 -1.36
CA VAL A 217 22.98 19.58 -1.19
C VAL A 217 21.99 18.46 -1.44
N LEU A 218 22.36 17.44 -2.22
CA LEU A 218 21.52 16.27 -2.50
C LEU A 218 21.28 15.41 -1.26
N PHE A 219 22.16 15.48 -0.26
CA PHE A 219 21.95 14.75 0.99
C PHE A 219 20.75 15.25 1.78
N LEU A 220 20.36 16.52 1.63
CA LEU A 220 19.22 17.09 2.35
C LEU A 220 17.88 16.40 1.98
N PRO A 221 17.47 16.35 0.70
CA PRO A 221 16.23 15.64 0.35
C PRO A 221 16.31 14.13 0.56
N LEU A 222 17.51 13.53 0.44
CA LEU A 222 17.71 12.12 0.77
C LEU A 222 17.55 11.84 2.26
N ALA A 223 18.09 12.71 3.13
CA ALA A 223 17.93 12.59 4.58
C ALA A 223 16.45 12.73 4.99
N SER A 224 15.74 13.71 4.44
CA SER A 224 14.30 13.86 4.71
C SER A 224 13.48 12.66 4.23
N PHE A 225 13.83 12.07 3.09
CA PHE A 225 13.22 10.83 2.59
C PHE A 225 13.53 9.65 3.52
N ALA A 226 14.78 9.50 3.98
CA ALA A 226 15.15 8.44 4.92
C ALA A 226 14.38 8.55 6.25
N ILE A 227 14.17 9.76 6.76
CA ILE A 227 13.34 10.02 7.96
C ILE A 227 11.89 9.56 7.68
N THR A 228 11.35 9.87 6.50
CA THR A 228 10.00 9.43 6.11
C THR A 228 9.90 7.89 6.07
N LEU A 229 10.88 7.21 5.50
CA LEU A 229 10.94 5.75 5.48
C LEU A 229 11.02 5.16 6.90
N LEU A 230 11.85 5.74 7.76
CA LEU A 230 11.95 5.33 9.16
C LEU A 230 10.60 5.49 9.87
N ASN A 231 9.93 6.63 9.69
CA ASN A 231 8.62 6.88 10.28
C ASN A 231 7.54 5.91 9.75
N ILE A 232 7.62 5.48 8.48
CA ILE A 232 6.77 4.43 7.93
C ILE A 232 7.00 3.11 8.66
N VAL A 233 8.26 2.67 8.79
CA VAL A 233 8.60 1.40 9.46
C VAL A 233 8.16 1.42 10.92
N VAL A 234 8.48 2.49 11.65
CA VAL A 234 8.07 2.64 13.05
C VAL A 234 6.55 2.70 13.17
N GLY A 235 5.88 3.47 12.30
CA GLY A 235 4.44 3.57 12.25
C GLY A 235 3.76 2.22 11.98
N LEU A 236 4.31 1.40 11.08
CA LEU A 236 3.83 0.04 10.81
C LEU A 236 3.91 -0.85 12.05
N ILE A 237 5.01 -0.80 12.79
CA ILE A 237 5.23 -1.61 14.00
C ILE A 237 4.23 -1.19 15.10
N PHE A 238 4.06 0.11 15.32
CA PHE A 238 3.25 0.64 16.41
C PHE A 238 1.75 0.75 16.06
N TYR A 239 1.35 0.67 14.80
CA TYR A 239 -0.05 0.90 14.39
C TYR A 239 -1.06 0.02 15.11
N ARG A 240 -0.69 -1.23 15.38
CA ARG A 240 -1.56 -2.18 16.10
C ARG A 240 -1.82 -1.77 17.54
N GLN A 241 -0.85 -1.14 18.19
CA GLN A 241 -0.94 -0.76 19.60
C GLN A 241 -1.46 0.67 19.79
N GLN A 242 -1.03 1.59 18.90
CA GLN A 242 -1.34 3.01 18.99
C GLN A 242 -1.53 3.64 17.61
N GLN A 243 -2.76 3.60 17.09
CA GLN A 243 -3.10 4.20 15.78
C GLN A 243 -2.81 5.70 15.74
N ILE A 244 -3.10 6.44 16.83
CA ILE A 244 -2.85 7.89 16.92
C ILE A 244 -1.36 8.17 16.83
N GLY A 245 -0.53 7.41 17.54
CA GLY A 245 0.93 7.54 17.48
C GLY A 245 1.48 7.31 16.06
N ALA A 246 0.97 6.30 15.36
CA ALA A 246 1.35 6.05 13.96
C ALA A 246 0.95 7.22 13.04
N ARG A 247 -0.23 7.83 13.21
CA ARG A 247 -0.66 9.02 12.45
C ARG A 247 0.20 10.23 12.75
N LEU A 248 0.58 10.46 14.01
CA LEU A 248 1.47 11.55 14.40
C LEU A 248 2.86 11.41 13.79
N LEU A 249 3.40 10.18 13.73
CA LEU A 249 4.68 9.91 13.04
C LEU A 249 4.63 10.30 11.55
N GLN A 250 3.52 9.99 10.88
CA GLN A 250 3.37 10.39 9.47
C GLN A 250 3.21 11.93 9.34
N GLY A 251 2.55 12.59 10.28
CA GLY A 251 2.52 14.05 10.38
C GLY A 251 3.92 14.66 10.58
N ALA A 252 4.74 14.07 11.43
CA ALA A 252 6.12 14.47 11.63
C ALA A 252 6.97 14.34 10.35
N SER A 253 6.66 13.36 9.48
CA SER A 253 7.31 13.27 8.17
C SER A 253 7.04 14.49 7.29
N ILE A 254 5.82 15.03 7.28
CA ILE A 254 5.51 16.26 6.53
C ILE A 254 6.30 17.44 7.09
N ILE A 255 6.35 17.60 8.41
CA ILE A 255 7.12 18.67 9.06
C ILE A 255 8.60 18.56 8.66
N ALA A 256 9.18 17.36 8.73
CA ALA A 256 10.55 17.13 8.29
C ALA A 256 10.76 17.55 6.82
N GLN A 257 9.85 17.11 5.92
CA GLN A 257 9.93 17.48 4.50
C GLN A 257 9.89 19.00 4.29
N ILE A 258 9.03 19.71 5.00
CA ILE A 258 8.93 21.18 4.92
C ILE A 258 10.23 21.84 5.42
N LEU A 259 10.76 21.43 6.56
CA LEU A 259 11.98 22.00 7.13
C LEU A 259 13.18 21.80 6.19
N PHE A 260 13.36 20.59 5.67
CA PHE A 260 14.43 20.32 4.70
C PHE A 260 14.22 21.08 3.39
N SER A 261 12.98 21.25 2.93
CA SER A 261 12.66 22.04 1.73
C SER A 261 13.04 23.51 1.92
N ILE A 262 12.72 24.11 3.07
CA ILE A 262 13.11 25.48 3.41
C ILE A 262 14.64 25.60 3.41
N ALA A 263 15.35 24.65 4.04
CA ALA A 263 16.81 24.65 4.06
C ALA A 263 17.40 24.60 2.63
N ILE A 264 16.89 23.72 1.77
CA ILE A 264 17.34 23.60 0.38
C ILE A 264 17.09 24.90 -0.37
N ILE A 265 15.88 25.47 -0.31
CA ILE A 265 15.55 26.73 -1.00
C ILE A 265 16.45 27.86 -0.54
N THR A 266 16.79 27.92 0.77
CA THR A 266 17.68 28.93 1.32
C THR A 266 19.10 28.81 0.77
N ILE A 267 19.57 27.58 0.55
CA ILE A 267 20.93 27.30 0.06
C ILE A 267 21.06 27.58 -1.45
N ILE A 268 20.01 27.26 -2.24
CA ILE A 268 20.05 27.40 -3.72
C ILE A 268 19.54 28.76 -4.23
N ARG A 269 19.15 29.65 -3.34
CA ARG A 269 18.67 31.00 -3.67
C ARG A 269 19.82 31.92 -4.03
#